data_6bb06c3985340e544ab7c66b6b63dfc4
#
_entry.id   6bb06c3985340e544ab7c66b6b63dfc4
#
_cell.length_a   1.000
_cell.length_b   1.000
_cell.length_c   1.000
_cell.angle_alpha   90.00
_cell.angle_beta   90.00
_cell.angle_gamma   90.00
#
_symmetry.space_group_name_H-M   'P 1'
#
loop_
_entity.id
_entity.type
_entity.pdbx_description
1 polymer ?
#
loop_
_entity_poly.entity_id
_entity_poly.type
_entity_poly.pdbx_seq_one_letter_code
_entity_poly.pdbx_strand_id
1 'polypeptide(L)'
;VQMEQRDIKPSREVQVGEHVAPAFVSVPEFLQRWGSYYGNVRRGEAALVAMACAHQRLGWVHPFVDGNGRVMRLHTHTLLSALGYTGGLWSPLRGFARDTERYYALLADADSPRRGDLDGRGNLSEQALIAWADYVLDVCQDQVAFMANMLDFETLAARLEACLVYEATVEQSGVRQESLRGLHYLFLSGEEIARGDFKAMLGMSDRGATDALGALVKRGLLKSDSPKGNVRFGLPQHALRFLFPRLWPEAESDAATP
;
A
#
# COMPACT_ATOMS: atom_id res chain seq x y z
N VAL A 1 16.76 14.34 -13.62
CA VAL A 1 16.27 15.60 -13.03
C VAL A 1 17.28 15.98 -11.97
N GLN A 2 18.18 16.93 -12.30
CA GLN A 2 19.07 17.53 -11.32
C GLN A 2 18.19 18.35 -10.36
N MET A 3 18.08 17.91 -9.11
CA MET A 3 17.56 18.77 -8.05
C MET A 3 18.62 19.84 -7.77
N GLU A 4 18.30 21.09 -8.08
CA GLU A 4 19.12 22.24 -7.67
C GLU A 4 19.32 22.18 -6.16
N GLN A 5 20.58 22.14 -5.74
CA GLN A 5 20.98 22.40 -4.37
C GLN A 5 20.59 23.85 -4.06
N ARG A 6 19.42 24.04 -3.47
CA ARG A 6 19.07 25.34 -2.91
C ARG A 6 19.98 25.60 -1.73
N ASP A 7 20.59 26.78 -1.73
CA ASP A 7 21.47 27.30 -0.69
C ASP A 7 20.91 27.05 0.71
N ILE A 8 21.41 25.99 1.36
CA ILE A 8 21.12 25.71 2.76
C ILE A 8 22.05 26.60 3.57
N LYS A 9 21.48 27.63 4.21
CA LYS A 9 22.24 28.50 5.10
C LYS A 9 22.92 27.64 6.17
N PRO A 10 24.26 27.80 6.40
CA PRO A 10 25.07 26.91 7.25
C PRO A 10 24.75 26.95 8.76
N SER A 11 23.69 27.62 9.19
CA SER A 11 23.48 27.96 10.60
C SER A 11 22.19 27.46 11.24
N ARG A 12 21.42 26.54 10.59
CA ARG A 12 20.26 25.91 11.24
C ARG A 12 20.51 24.43 11.45
N GLU A 13 20.79 24.08 12.70
CA GLU A 13 20.60 22.72 13.17
C GLU A 13 19.13 22.34 12.93
N VAL A 14 18.91 21.23 12.22
CA VAL A 14 17.55 20.70 11.99
C VAL A 14 17.20 19.89 13.23
N GLN A 15 16.22 20.33 13.97
CA GLN A 15 15.71 19.63 15.15
C GLN A 15 14.30 19.12 14.88
N VAL A 16 14.03 17.86 15.22
CA VAL A 16 12.73 17.22 15.10
C VAL A 16 12.38 16.58 16.45
N GLY A 17 11.48 17.21 17.20
CA GLY A 17 11.26 16.83 18.58
C GLY A 17 12.53 17.03 19.41
N GLU A 18 13.00 15.96 20.06
CA GLU A 18 14.26 15.96 20.83
C GLU A 18 15.48 15.55 19.98
N HIS A 19 15.27 15.06 18.75
CA HIS A 19 16.35 14.65 17.86
C HIS A 19 17.00 15.85 17.19
N VAL A 20 18.32 15.98 17.37
CA VAL A 20 19.18 16.92 16.63
C VAL A 20 19.86 16.17 15.50
N ALA A 21 19.51 16.53 14.26
CA ALA A 21 20.10 15.91 13.09
C ALA A 21 21.61 16.18 12.98
N PRO A 22 22.39 15.31 12.31
CA PRO A 22 23.81 15.56 12.06
C PRO A 22 24.05 16.91 11.39
N ALA A 23 25.23 17.49 11.70
CA ALA A 23 25.64 18.73 11.04
C ALA A 23 25.60 18.58 9.52
N PHE A 24 25.14 19.59 8.83
CA PHE A 24 24.94 19.61 7.37
C PHE A 24 26.15 19.08 6.57
N VAL A 25 27.37 19.45 7.00
CA VAL A 25 28.61 19.02 6.33
C VAL A 25 28.86 17.51 6.40
N SER A 26 28.25 16.82 7.37
CA SER A 26 28.39 15.37 7.58
C SER A 26 27.28 14.56 6.86
N VAL A 27 26.21 15.19 6.44
CA VAL A 27 25.08 14.49 5.79
C VAL A 27 25.49 13.67 4.57
N PRO A 28 26.33 14.16 3.64
CA PRO A 28 26.77 13.35 2.50
C PRO A 28 27.49 12.04 2.90
N GLU A 29 28.34 12.10 3.92
CA GLU A 29 29.06 10.92 4.43
C GLU A 29 28.08 9.92 5.06
N PHE A 30 27.11 10.38 5.85
CA PHE A 30 26.09 9.52 6.42
C PHE A 30 25.21 8.87 5.34
N LEU A 31 24.84 9.58 4.29
CA LEU A 31 24.09 9.03 3.16
C LEU A 31 24.92 8.01 2.36
N GLN A 32 26.21 8.27 2.17
CA GLN A 32 27.10 7.32 1.52
C GLN A 32 27.19 6.02 2.33
N ARG A 33 27.40 6.11 3.65
CA ARG A 33 27.39 4.94 4.55
C ARG A 33 26.04 4.23 4.53
N TRP A 34 24.95 4.97 4.61
CA TRP A 34 23.60 4.42 4.53
C TRP A 34 23.40 3.64 3.22
N GLY A 35 23.79 4.22 2.08
CA GLY A 35 23.73 3.57 0.78
C GLY A 35 24.59 2.31 0.69
N SER A 36 25.79 2.30 1.28
CA SER A 36 26.66 1.13 1.27
C SER A 36 26.11 -0.03 2.11
N TYR A 37 25.44 0.25 3.24
CA TYR A 37 24.84 -0.78 4.09
C TYR A 37 23.52 -1.30 3.57
N TYR A 38 22.64 -0.42 3.05
CA TYR A 38 21.26 -0.76 2.72
C TYR A 38 20.97 -0.79 1.21
N GLY A 39 21.88 -0.31 0.37
CA GLY A 39 21.67 -0.22 -1.09
C GLY A 39 21.77 -1.57 -1.82
N ASN A 40 22.40 -2.57 -1.22
CA ASN A 40 22.62 -3.89 -1.84
C ASN A 40 21.88 -5.03 -1.12
N VAL A 41 20.79 -4.70 -0.45
CA VAL A 41 19.97 -5.69 0.27
C VAL A 41 19.34 -6.65 -0.75
N ARG A 42 19.54 -7.96 -0.52
CA ARG A 42 18.92 -9.03 -1.33
C ARG A 42 17.69 -9.57 -0.62
N ARG A 43 16.74 -10.09 -1.38
CA ARG A 43 15.54 -10.73 -0.82
C ARG A 43 15.91 -11.86 0.14
N GLY A 44 15.28 -11.87 1.31
CA GLY A 44 15.49 -12.81 2.40
C GLY A 44 15.05 -12.20 3.74
N GLU A 45 15.00 -12.97 4.79
CA GLU A 45 14.53 -12.52 6.12
C GLU A 45 15.29 -11.27 6.61
N ALA A 46 16.62 -11.27 6.46
CA ALA A 46 17.45 -10.12 6.83
C ALA A 46 17.07 -8.83 6.07
N ALA A 47 16.46 -8.93 4.90
CA ALA A 47 16.05 -7.76 4.12
C ALA A 47 14.95 -6.94 4.81
N LEU A 48 14.03 -7.59 5.51
CA LEU A 48 12.95 -6.91 6.22
C LEU A 48 13.49 -6.14 7.42
N VAL A 49 14.42 -6.75 8.17
CA VAL A 49 15.11 -6.07 9.28
C VAL A 49 15.95 -4.91 8.74
N ALA A 50 16.73 -5.14 7.67
CA ALA A 50 17.52 -4.09 7.04
C ALA A 50 16.67 -2.92 6.55
N MET A 51 15.48 -3.19 6.01
CA MET A 51 14.52 -2.17 5.60
C MET A 51 14.03 -1.33 6.79
N ALA A 52 13.67 -1.96 7.92
CA ALA A 52 13.26 -1.25 9.13
C ALA A 52 14.40 -0.37 9.68
N CYS A 53 15.63 -0.90 9.71
CA CYS A 53 16.81 -0.15 10.13
C CYS A 53 17.15 0.98 9.13
N ALA A 54 17.00 0.76 7.83
CA ALA A 54 17.24 1.78 6.80
C ALA A 54 16.26 2.96 6.96
N HIS A 55 14.99 2.65 7.25
CA HIS A 55 13.96 3.65 7.49
C HIS A 55 14.34 4.56 8.68
N GLN A 56 14.62 3.95 9.84
CA GLN A 56 15.03 4.69 11.04
C GLN A 56 16.31 5.50 10.79
N ARG A 57 17.34 4.88 10.18
CA ARG A 57 18.60 5.58 9.95
C ARG A 57 18.47 6.76 8.99
N LEU A 58 17.61 6.65 7.98
CA LEU A 58 17.32 7.78 7.06
C LEU A 58 16.59 8.92 7.80
N GLY A 59 15.69 8.57 8.72
CA GLY A 59 15.05 9.52 9.62
C GLY A 59 16.05 10.24 10.52
N TRP A 60 16.98 9.49 11.10
CA TRP A 60 18.04 10.03 11.95
C TRP A 60 19.00 10.96 11.21
N VAL A 61 19.39 10.62 9.97
CA VAL A 61 20.26 11.50 9.14
C VAL A 61 19.55 12.79 8.77
N HIS A 62 18.25 12.74 8.56
CA HIS A 62 17.38 13.89 8.26
C HIS A 62 17.92 14.80 7.14
N PRO A 63 18.17 14.27 5.93
CA PRO A 63 18.98 14.93 4.91
C PRO A 63 18.32 16.17 4.27
N PHE A 64 17.04 16.42 4.48
CA PHE A 64 16.31 17.51 3.86
C PHE A 64 15.80 18.51 4.91
N VAL A 65 15.56 19.74 4.50
CA VAL A 65 14.94 20.77 5.36
C VAL A 65 13.48 20.43 5.65
N ASP A 66 12.79 19.82 4.68
CA ASP A 66 11.41 19.32 4.80
C ASP A 66 11.22 18.07 3.94
N GLY A 67 10.22 17.27 4.28
CA GLY A 67 9.83 16.09 3.52
C GLY A 67 10.56 14.79 3.90
N ASN A 68 11.42 14.79 4.92
CA ASN A 68 12.15 13.59 5.36
C ASN A 68 11.22 12.41 5.64
N GLY A 69 10.12 12.63 6.37
CA GLY A 69 9.14 11.59 6.65
C GLY A 69 8.50 11.00 5.38
N ARG A 70 8.24 11.82 4.37
CA ARG A 70 7.73 11.37 3.06
C ARG A 70 8.76 10.52 2.33
N VAL A 71 10.02 10.97 2.31
CA VAL A 71 11.12 10.25 1.65
C VAL A 71 11.38 8.89 2.33
N MET A 72 11.44 8.83 3.66
CA MET A 72 11.62 7.58 4.41
C MET A 72 10.52 6.57 4.07
N ARG A 73 9.27 6.99 4.15
CA ARG A 73 8.13 6.11 3.84
C ARG A 73 8.14 5.67 2.39
N LEU A 74 8.39 6.57 1.44
CA LEU A 74 8.48 6.22 0.03
C LEU A 74 9.63 5.26 -0.24
N HIS A 75 10.80 5.49 0.37
CA HIS A 75 11.95 4.57 0.26
C HIS A 75 11.57 3.16 0.74
N THR A 76 10.94 3.06 1.91
CA THR A 76 10.50 1.77 2.47
C THR A 76 9.56 1.02 1.50
N HIS A 77 8.57 1.71 0.96
CA HIS A 77 7.65 1.14 -0.01
C HIS A 77 8.36 0.68 -1.29
N THR A 78 9.22 1.52 -1.84
CA THR A 78 9.97 1.20 -3.08
C THR A 78 10.94 0.04 -2.88
N LEU A 79 11.61 -0.04 -1.74
CA LEU A 79 12.52 -1.14 -1.43
C LEU A 79 11.76 -2.47 -1.34
N LEU A 80 10.66 -2.52 -0.60
CA LEU A 80 9.81 -3.72 -0.51
C LEU A 80 9.25 -4.15 -1.87
N SER A 81 8.83 -3.19 -2.69
CA SER A 81 8.37 -3.44 -4.06
C SER A 81 9.49 -3.99 -4.94
N ALA A 82 10.68 -3.38 -4.93
CA ALA A 82 11.83 -3.82 -5.72
C ALA A 82 12.31 -5.22 -5.31
N LEU A 83 12.20 -5.56 -4.03
CA LEU A 83 12.49 -6.91 -3.51
C LEU A 83 11.37 -7.92 -3.79
N GLY A 84 10.24 -7.50 -4.38
CA GLY A 84 9.13 -8.36 -4.75
C GLY A 84 8.27 -8.84 -3.56
N TYR A 85 8.30 -8.14 -2.41
CA TYR A 85 7.49 -8.54 -1.25
C TYR A 85 6.04 -8.06 -1.35
N THR A 86 5.79 -6.93 -2.00
CA THR A 86 4.46 -6.32 -2.01
C THR A 86 3.54 -6.87 -3.10
N GLY A 87 4.12 -7.37 -4.20
CA GLY A 87 3.35 -7.76 -5.38
C GLY A 87 2.43 -6.65 -5.92
N GLY A 88 2.66 -5.39 -5.52
CA GLY A 88 1.77 -4.26 -5.81
C GLY A 88 0.46 -4.24 -5.01
N LEU A 89 0.27 -5.18 -4.07
CA LEU A 89 -1.00 -5.37 -3.35
C LEU A 89 -1.03 -4.68 -2.00
N TRP A 90 0.09 -4.54 -1.31
CA TRP A 90 0.14 -3.98 0.04
C TRP A 90 1.33 -3.05 0.26
N SER A 91 1.27 -2.29 1.34
CA SER A 91 2.35 -1.41 1.77
C SER A 91 2.27 -1.19 3.29
N PRO A 92 3.41 -1.07 3.99
CA PRO A 92 3.40 -0.73 5.42
C PRO A 92 2.92 0.69 5.68
N LEU A 93 2.85 1.56 4.67
CA LEU A 93 2.49 2.97 4.83
C LEU A 93 1.10 3.18 5.43
N ARG A 94 0.14 2.33 5.03
CA ARG A 94 -1.21 2.35 5.62
C ARG A 94 -1.17 2.00 7.11
N GLY A 95 -0.38 0.99 7.49
CA GLY A 95 -0.20 0.59 8.88
C GLY A 95 0.41 1.71 9.73
N PHE A 96 1.45 2.38 9.23
CA PHE A 96 2.04 3.55 9.89
C PHE A 96 1.05 4.71 10.05
N ALA A 97 0.15 4.89 9.07
CA ALA A 97 -0.86 5.95 9.11
C ALA A 97 -2.00 5.66 10.11
N ARG A 98 -2.30 4.39 10.39
CA ARG A 98 -3.38 3.99 11.32
C ARG A 98 -3.01 4.19 12.79
N ASP A 99 -1.74 4.11 13.13
CA ASP A 99 -1.23 4.32 14.49
C ASP A 99 -0.02 5.27 14.42
N THR A 100 -0.30 6.50 14.05
CA THR A 100 0.71 7.53 13.83
C THR A 100 1.45 7.87 15.13
N GLU A 101 0.76 7.82 16.26
CA GLU A 101 1.33 8.12 17.57
C GLU A 101 2.40 7.07 17.95
N ARG A 102 2.06 5.79 17.87
CA ARG A 102 2.98 4.69 18.13
C ARG A 102 4.16 4.68 17.15
N TYR A 103 3.89 4.95 15.87
CA TYR A 103 4.93 5.06 14.85
C TYR A 103 5.98 6.11 15.21
N TYR A 104 5.56 7.33 15.57
CA TYR A 104 6.50 8.39 15.94
C TYR A 104 7.17 8.14 17.29
N ALA A 105 6.46 7.58 18.26
CA ALA A 105 7.04 7.25 19.55
C ALA A 105 8.18 6.24 19.45
N LEU A 106 7.97 5.12 18.74
CA LEU A 106 9.01 4.10 18.54
C LEU A 106 10.16 4.58 17.67
N LEU A 107 9.88 5.40 16.66
CA LEU A 107 10.91 6.00 15.81
C LEU A 107 11.81 6.93 16.63
N ALA A 108 11.21 7.77 17.49
CA ALA A 108 11.95 8.67 18.38
C ALA A 108 12.72 7.87 19.46
N ASP A 109 12.13 6.82 20.04
CA ASP A 109 12.81 5.99 21.03
C ASP A 109 14.04 5.29 20.44
N ALA A 110 13.99 4.90 19.16
CA ALA A 110 15.15 4.34 18.46
C ALA A 110 16.32 5.31 18.27
N ASP A 111 16.13 6.60 18.49
CA ASP A 111 17.16 7.65 18.53
C ASP A 111 17.68 7.92 19.95
N SER A 112 17.12 7.25 20.97
CA SER A 112 17.52 7.44 22.37
C SER A 112 18.94 6.98 22.62
N PRO A 113 19.65 7.60 23.58
CA PRO A 113 20.94 7.12 24.07
C PRO A 113 20.86 5.70 24.60
N ARG A 114 21.99 4.98 24.53
CA ARG A 114 22.13 3.65 25.13
C ARG A 114 21.76 3.68 26.63
N ARG A 115 21.11 2.63 27.09
CA ARG A 115 20.58 2.52 28.47
C ARG A 115 21.52 1.81 29.44
N GLY A 116 22.70 1.37 28.96
CA GLY A 116 23.67 0.66 29.78
C GLY A 116 24.79 0.04 28.93
N ASP A 117 25.68 -0.71 29.58
CA ASP A 117 26.87 -1.26 28.91
C ASP A 117 26.53 -2.36 27.90
N LEU A 118 25.43 -3.06 28.11
CA LEU A 118 24.95 -4.14 27.22
C LEU A 118 23.90 -3.67 26.21
N ASP A 119 23.54 -2.38 26.23
CA ASP A 119 22.58 -1.78 25.30
C ASP A 119 23.28 -0.73 24.45
N GLY A 120 23.76 -1.11 23.27
CA GLY A 120 24.39 -0.09 22.46
C GLY A 120 24.81 -0.49 21.06
N ARG A 121 24.47 0.38 20.12
CA ARG A 121 25.02 0.49 18.77
C ARG A 121 25.76 1.82 18.66
N GLY A 122 26.91 1.89 19.29
CA GLY A 122 27.61 3.16 19.55
C GLY A 122 26.97 3.90 20.72
N ASN A 123 26.52 5.14 20.50
CA ASN A 123 25.89 5.97 21.53
C ASN A 123 24.38 5.76 21.66
N LEU A 124 23.75 5.01 20.75
CA LEU A 124 22.31 4.82 20.68
C LEU A 124 21.90 3.45 21.23
N SER A 125 20.63 3.35 21.68
CA SER A 125 20.06 2.11 22.19
C SER A 125 19.84 1.08 21.08
N GLU A 126 20.39 -0.11 21.26
CA GLU A 126 20.13 -1.27 20.40
C GLU A 126 18.75 -1.86 20.69
N GLN A 127 18.35 -1.93 21.96
CA GLN A 127 17.05 -2.45 22.36
C GLN A 127 15.90 -1.62 21.76
N ALA A 128 16.02 -0.30 21.74
CA ALA A 128 15.03 0.56 21.11
C ALA A 128 14.99 0.40 19.59
N LEU A 129 16.13 0.15 18.92
CA LEU A 129 16.13 -0.18 17.50
C LEU A 129 15.48 -1.54 17.23
N ILE A 130 15.68 -2.52 18.09
CA ILE A 130 15.01 -3.84 17.98
C ILE A 130 13.50 -3.64 18.11
N ALA A 131 13.04 -2.91 19.13
CA ALA A 131 11.61 -2.62 19.31
C ALA A 131 10.99 -1.91 18.10
N TRP A 132 11.73 -0.98 17.49
CA TRP A 132 11.31 -0.36 16.23
C TRP A 132 11.22 -1.38 15.10
N ALA A 133 12.22 -2.26 14.93
CA ALA A 133 12.22 -3.27 13.88
C ALA A 133 11.06 -4.25 14.03
N ASP A 134 10.80 -4.73 15.25
CA ASP A 134 9.69 -5.61 15.57
C ASP A 134 8.34 -4.95 15.22
N TYR A 135 8.15 -3.69 15.61
CA TYR A 135 6.95 -2.93 15.24
C TYR A 135 6.76 -2.85 13.71
N VAL A 136 7.82 -2.57 12.96
CA VAL A 136 7.72 -2.49 11.49
C VAL A 136 7.36 -3.84 10.88
N LEU A 137 7.90 -4.94 11.43
CA LEU A 137 7.57 -6.30 11.00
C LEU A 137 6.11 -6.65 11.32
N ASP A 138 5.63 -6.31 12.53
CA ASP A 138 4.24 -6.47 12.92
C ASP A 138 3.30 -5.72 11.98
N VAL A 139 3.64 -4.48 11.63
CA VAL A 139 2.89 -3.66 10.65
C VAL A 139 2.87 -4.34 9.28
N CYS A 140 4.00 -4.86 8.80
CA CYS A 140 4.04 -5.59 7.54
C CYS A 140 3.13 -6.82 7.57
N GLN A 141 3.17 -7.60 8.65
CA GLN A 141 2.33 -8.79 8.83
C GLN A 141 0.84 -8.42 8.87
N ASP A 142 0.47 -7.36 9.62
CA ASP A 142 -0.91 -6.85 9.66
C ASP A 142 -1.41 -6.45 8.25
N GLN A 143 -0.57 -5.74 7.48
CA GLN A 143 -0.96 -5.31 6.13
C GLN A 143 -1.09 -6.50 5.15
N VAL A 144 -0.25 -7.52 5.27
CA VAL A 144 -0.38 -8.76 4.48
C VAL A 144 -1.67 -9.48 4.86
N ALA A 145 -1.95 -9.66 6.16
CA ALA A 145 -3.17 -10.30 6.65
C ALA A 145 -4.43 -9.51 6.23
N PHE A 146 -4.38 -8.17 6.32
CA PHE A 146 -5.45 -7.30 5.85
C PHE A 146 -5.75 -7.54 4.36
N MET A 147 -4.72 -7.55 3.50
CA MET A 147 -4.92 -7.77 2.07
C MET A 147 -5.35 -9.20 1.76
N ALA A 148 -4.82 -10.21 2.45
CA ALA A 148 -5.26 -11.59 2.31
C ALA A 148 -6.76 -11.73 2.60
N ASN A 149 -7.25 -11.11 3.69
CA ASN A 149 -8.67 -11.08 4.03
C ASN A 149 -9.52 -10.29 3.02
N MET A 150 -8.94 -9.24 2.41
CA MET A 150 -9.64 -8.46 1.38
C MET A 150 -9.79 -9.24 0.07
N LEU A 151 -8.78 -10.06 -0.25
CA LEU A 151 -8.73 -10.89 -1.45
C LEU A 151 -9.29 -12.31 -1.21
N ASP A 152 -10.01 -12.51 -0.10
CA ASP A 152 -10.69 -13.77 0.15
C ASP A 152 -11.70 -14.08 -0.95
N PHE A 153 -11.36 -15.07 -1.78
CA PHE A 153 -12.12 -15.45 -2.95
C PHE A 153 -13.43 -16.17 -2.60
N GLU A 154 -13.54 -16.78 -1.42
CA GLU A 154 -14.77 -17.44 -0.98
C GLU A 154 -15.90 -16.43 -0.79
N THR A 155 -15.58 -15.25 -0.28
CA THR A 155 -16.57 -14.17 -0.07
C THR A 155 -16.72 -13.24 -1.28
N LEU A 156 -15.80 -13.31 -2.26
CA LEU A 156 -15.82 -12.44 -3.44
C LEU A 156 -17.09 -12.59 -4.27
N ALA A 157 -17.53 -13.82 -4.50
CA ALA A 157 -18.75 -14.10 -5.28
C ALA A 157 -19.97 -13.44 -4.64
N ALA A 158 -20.13 -13.57 -3.31
CA ALA A 158 -21.22 -12.93 -2.58
C ALA A 158 -21.13 -11.39 -2.61
N ARG A 159 -19.93 -10.82 -2.56
CA ARG A 159 -19.70 -9.38 -2.67
C ARG A 159 -20.02 -8.84 -4.08
N LEU A 160 -19.65 -9.58 -5.12
CA LEU A 160 -20.02 -9.26 -6.50
C LEU A 160 -21.54 -9.35 -6.68
N GLU A 161 -22.17 -10.41 -6.15
CA GLU A 161 -23.62 -10.57 -6.20
C GLU A 161 -24.34 -9.40 -5.53
N ALA A 162 -23.92 -9.00 -4.34
CA ALA A 162 -24.48 -7.84 -3.65
C ALA A 162 -24.36 -6.55 -4.48
N CYS A 163 -23.23 -6.34 -5.16
CA CYS A 163 -23.04 -5.23 -6.08
C CYS A 163 -24.01 -5.30 -7.26
N LEU A 164 -24.16 -6.46 -7.89
CA LEU A 164 -25.05 -6.63 -9.04
C LEU A 164 -26.52 -6.47 -8.66
N VAL A 165 -26.93 -6.99 -7.50
CA VAL A 165 -28.29 -6.79 -6.96
C VAL A 165 -28.56 -5.31 -6.77
N TYR A 166 -27.64 -4.58 -6.14
CA TYR A 166 -27.79 -3.14 -5.95
C TYR A 166 -27.90 -2.38 -7.29
N GLU A 167 -27.01 -2.69 -8.24
CA GLU A 167 -27.03 -2.10 -9.58
C GLU A 167 -28.35 -2.38 -10.34
N ALA A 168 -28.90 -3.60 -10.22
CA ALA A 168 -30.13 -3.99 -10.89
C ALA A 168 -31.38 -3.40 -10.24
N THR A 169 -31.43 -3.36 -8.90
CA THR A 169 -32.65 -3.04 -8.16
C THR A 169 -32.74 -1.58 -7.73
N VAL A 170 -31.65 -1.02 -7.21
CA VAL A 170 -31.62 0.35 -6.68
C VAL A 170 -31.25 1.34 -7.78
N GLU A 171 -30.15 1.10 -8.47
CA GLU A 171 -29.69 1.99 -9.55
C GLU A 171 -30.47 1.82 -10.85
N GLN A 172 -31.14 0.69 -11.01
CA GLN A 172 -31.88 0.33 -12.25
C GLN A 172 -31.03 0.53 -13.51
N SER A 173 -29.76 0.22 -13.38
CA SER A 173 -28.71 0.52 -14.37
C SER A 173 -28.74 -0.35 -15.63
N GLY A 174 -29.62 -1.33 -15.66
CA GLY A 174 -29.70 -2.35 -16.71
C GLY A 174 -28.69 -3.50 -16.55
N VAL A 175 -27.86 -3.45 -15.49
CA VAL A 175 -27.00 -4.55 -15.12
C VAL A 175 -27.85 -5.76 -14.70
N ARG A 176 -27.40 -6.95 -15.03
CA ARG A 176 -28.11 -8.22 -14.79
C ARG A 176 -27.34 -9.07 -13.81
N GLN A 177 -28.07 -9.78 -12.90
CA GLN A 177 -27.44 -10.68 -11.92
C GLN A 177 -26.75 -11.87 -12.57
N GLU A 178 -27.22 -12.33 -13.73
CA GLU A 178 -26.60 -13.37 -14.53
C GLU A 178 -25.15 -13.04 -14.95
N SER A 179 -24.77 -11.77 -14.85
CA SER A 179 -23.40 -11.31 -15.11
C SER A 179 -22.39 -11.76 -14.06
N LEU A 180 -22.84 -12.29 -12.91
CA LEU A 180 -22.01 -12.73 -11.79
C LEU A 180 -20.89 -13.69 -12.24
N ARG A 181 -21.25 -14.74 -12.99
CA ARG A 181 -20.29 -15.76 -13.42
C ARG A 181 -19.18 -15.17 -14.29
N GLY A 182 -19.53 -14.36 -15.27
CA GLY A 182 -18.56 -13.71 -16.17
C GLY A 182 -17.65 -12.72 -15.45
N LEU A 183 -18.20 -11.90 -14.57
CA LEU A 183 -17.42 -10.95 -13.78
C LEU A 183 -16.51 -11.65 -12.77
N HIS A 184 -17.00 -12.68 -12.09
CA HIS A 184 -16.22 -13.47 -11.16
C HIS A 184 -15.02 -14.14 -11.86
N TYR A 185 -15.25 -14.75 -13.03
CA TYR A 185 -14.18 -15.32 -13.84
C TYR A 185 -13.12 -14.28 -14.21
N LEU A 186 -13.54 -13.11 -14.73
CA LEU A 186 -12.60 -12.04 -15.12
C LEU A 186 -11.83 -11.46 -13.94
N PHE A 187 -12.46 -11.37 -12.78
CA PHE A 187 -11.78 -10.91 -11.57
C PHE A 187 -10.69 -11.89 -11.14
N LEU A 188 -10.98 -13.20 -11.13
CA LEU A 188 -10.04 -14.23 -10.70
C LEU A 188 -8.91 -14.45 -11.68
N SER A 189 -9.21 -14.46 -12.99
CA SER A 189 -8.19 -14.70 -14.02
C SER A 189 -7.27 -13.50 -14.22
N GLY A 190 -7.77 -12.28 -14.00
CA GLY A 190 -7.06 -11.05 -14.33
C GLY A 190 -6.85 -10.85 -15.84
N GLU A 191 -7.49 -11.67 -16.68
CA GLU A 191 -7.31 -11.71 -18.13
C GLU A 191 -8.35 -10.87 -18.87
N GLU A 192 -8.08 -10.69 -20.16
CA GLU A 192 -9.06 -10.14 -21.12
C GLU A 192 -9.61 -11.29 -21.95
N ILE A 193 -10.93 -11.31 -22.16
CA ILE A 193 -11.60 -12.32 -22.99
C ILE A 193 -12.40 -11.68 -24.12
N ALA A 194 -12.65 -12.45 -25.17
CA ALA A 194 -13.52 -12.00 -26.25
C ALA A 194 -14.95 -11.78 -25.76
N ARG A 195 -15.63 -10.77 -26.34
CA ARG A 195 -17.05 -10.45 -25.98
C ARG A 195 -17.97 -11.63 -26.18
N GLY A 196 -17.70 -12.47 -27.18
CA GLY A 196 -18.48 -13.69 -27.44
C GLY A 196 -18.40 -14.68 -26.29
N ASP A 197 -17.18 -14.90 -25.78
CA ASP A 197 -16.94 -15.82 -24.67
C ASP A 197 -17.57 -15.29 -23.38
N PHE A 198 -17.43 -13.99 -23.11
CA PHE A 198 -18.12 -13.36 -21.98
C PHE A 198 -19.64 -13.54 -22.06
N LYS A 199 -20.25 -13.24 -23.24
CA LYS A 199 -21.71 -13.43 -23.43
C LYS A 199 -22.15 -14.87 -23.22
N ALA A 200 -21.36 -15.85 -23.69
CA ALA A 200 -21.65 -17.27 -23.49
C ALA A 200 -21.70 -17.66 -22.00
N MET A 201 -20.87 -17.02 -21.16
CA MET A 201 -20.86 -17.26 -19.70
C MET A 201 -22.13 -16.78 -18.99
N LEU A 202 -22.89 -15.86 -19.59
CA LEU A 202 -24.09 -15.28 -18.96
C LEU A 202 -25.27 -16.24 -19.02
N GLY A 203 -25.29 -17.24 -19.93
CA GLY A 203 -26.39 -18.19 -20.06
C GLY A 203 -27.72 -17.56 -20.53
N MET A 204 -27.66 -16.40 -21.23
CA MET A 204 -28.78 -15.61 -21.69
C MET A 204 -28.95 -15.73 -23.21
N SER A 205 -30.10 -15.22 -23.75
CA SER A 205 -30.23 -15.01 -25.19
C SER A 205 -29.17 -14.01 -25.67
N ASP A 206 -28.74 -14.08 -26.94
CA ASP A 206 -27.68 -13.22 -27.48
C ASP A 206 -28.02 -11.72 -27.35
N ARG A 207 -29.28 -11.34 -27.53
CA ARG A 207 -29.76 -9.97 -27.30
C ARG A 207 -29.63 -9.56 -25.84
N GLY A 208 -30.11 -10.39 -24.90
CA GLY A 208 -30.03 -10.12 -23.47
C GLY A 208 -28.58 -10.02 -22.97
N ALA A 209 -27.71 -10.93 -23.48
CA ALA A 209 -26.27 -10.89 -23.15
C ALA A 209 -25.57 -9.65 -23.72
N THR A 210 -25.98 -9.18 -24.89
CA THR A 210 -25.46 -7.96 -25.51
C THR A 210 -25.89 -6.71 -24.71
N ASP A 211 -27.13 -6.64 -24.30
CA ASP A 211 -27.66 -5.53 -23.47
C ASP A 211 -26.97 -5.52 -22.10
N ALA A 212 -26.83 -6.68 -21.45
CA ALA A 212 -26.16 -6.82 -20.16
C ALA A 212 -24.68 -6.40 -20.25
N LEU A 213 -23.96 -6.84 -21.29
CA LEU A 213 -22.57 -6.44 -21.53
C LEU A 213 -22.46 -4.92 -21.72
N GLY A 214 -23.37 -4.32 -22.48
CA GLY A 214 -23.43 -2.88 -22.70
C GLY A 214 -23.63 -2.11 -21.39
N ALA A 215 -24.54 -2.59 -20.53
CA ALA A 215 -24.79 -2.01 -19.21
C ALA A 215 -23.55 -2.10 -18.30
N LEU A 216 -22.88 -3.24 -18.28
CA LEU A 216 -21.65 -3.44 -17.49
C LEU A 216 -20.53 -2.49 -17.94
N VAL A 217 -20.32 -2.32 -19.24
CA VAL A 217 -19.34 -1.37 -19.78
C VAL A 217 -19.71 0.07 -19.40
N LYS A 218 -20.98 0.44 -19.54
CA LYS A 218 -21.48 1.78 -19.16
C LYS A 218 -21.26 2.08 -17.68
N ARG A 219 -21.45 1.07 -16.81
CA ARG A 219 -21.23 1.21 -15.36
C ARG A 219 -19.76 1.06 -14.97
N GLY A 220 -18.86 0.74 -15.90
CA GLY A 220 -17.44 0.57 -15.65
C GLY A 220 -17.08 -0.73 -14.94
N LEU A 221 -18.02 -1.66 -14.76
CA LEU A 221 -17.77 -3.01 -14.23
C LEU A 221 -17.05 -3.91 -15.24
N LEU A 222 -17.12 -3.55 -16.51
CA LEU A 222 -16.27 -4.06 -17.59
C LEU A 222 -15.53 -2.88 -18.26
N LYS A 223 -14.31 -3.14 -18.69
CA LYS A 223 -13.50 -2.22 -19.52
C LYS A 223 -13.17 -2.88 -20.84
N SER A 224 -13.05 -2.07 -21.87
CA SER A 224 -12.62 -2.50 -23.20
C SER A 224 -11.95 -1.31 -23.90
N ASP A 225 -10.85 -1.56 -24.61
CA ASP A 225 -10.07 -0.50 -25.27
C ASP A 225 -10.67 -0.09 -26.62
N SER A 226 -11.65 -0.85 -27.13
CA SER A 226 -12.38 -0.51 -28.34
C SER A 226 -13.82 -1.02 -28.32
N PRO A 227 -14.74 -0.48 -29.17
CA PRO A 227 -16.15 -0.89 -29.18
C PRO A 227 -16.36 -2.38 -29.48
N LYS A 228 -15.41 -3.05 -30.15
CA LYS A 228 -15.46 -4.48 -30.48
C LYS A 228 -14.34 -5.29 -29.83
N GLY A 229 -13.46 -4.65 -29.04
CA GLY A 229 -12.32 -5.30 -28.39
C GLY A 229 -12.74 -6.22 -27.25
N ASN A 230 -11.75 -6.97 -26.79
CA ASN A 230 -11.88 -7.81 -25.61
C ASN A 230 -12.36 -7.02 -24.40
N VAL A 231 -12.90 -7.74 -23.44
CA VAL A 231 -13.38 -7.18 -22.17
C VAL A 231 -12.55 -7.71 -21.01
N ARG A 232 -12.30 -6.83 -20.05
CA ARG A 232 -11.64 -7.14 -18.78
C ARG A 232 -12.46 -6.62 -17.61
N PHE A 233 -12.18 -7.11 -16.44
CA PHE A 233 -12.81 -6.63 -15.22
C PHE A 233 -12.51 -5.14 -15.01
N GLY A 234 -13.55 -4.38 -14.67
CA GLY A 234 -13.47 -2.99 -14.30
C GLY A 234 -13.81 -2.79 -12.83
N LEU A 235 -13.07 -1.90 -12.15
CA LEU A 235 -13.31 -1.57 -10.75
C LEU A 235 -13.70 -0.08 -10.64
N PRO A 236 -15.00 0.26 -10.82
CA PRO A 236 -15.46 1.63 -10.65
C PRO A 236 -15.58 1.97 -9.17
N GLN A 237 -15.47 3.25 -8.84
CA GLN A 237 -15.47 3.73 -7.45
C GLN A 237 -16.72 3.27 -6.66
N HIS A 238 -17.89 3.30 -7.26
CA HIS A 238 -19.14 2.89 -6.61
C HIS A 238 -19.21 1.41 -6.25
N ALA A 239 -18.43 0.54 -6.91
CA ALA A 239 -18.35 -0.88 -6.60
C ALA A 239 -17.41 -1.18 -5.42
N LEU A 240 -16.52 -0.24 -5.06
CA LEU A 240 -15.55 -0.45 -3.97
C LEU A 240 -16.22 -0.77 -2.64
N ARG A 241 -17.32 -0.12 -2.30
CA ARG A 241 -18.06 -0.38 -1.06
C ARG A 241 -18.59 -1.82 -0.92
N PHE A 242 -18.81 -2.51 -2.03
CA PHE A 242 -19.22 -3.92 -2.04
C PHE A 242 -17.99 -4.83 -2.09
N LEU A 243 -17.08 -4.58 -3.04
CA LEU A 243 -15.95 -5.48 -3.31
C LEU A 243 -14.85 -5.36 -2.24
N PHE A 244 -14.61 -4.15 -1.75
CA PHE A 244 -13.57 -3.84 -0.78
C PHE A 244 -14.11 -2.91 0.34
N PRO A 245 -15.09 -3.36 1.14
CA PRO A 245 -15.77 -2.52 2.11
C PRO A 245 -14.83 -1.87 3.13
N ARG A 246 -13.72 -2.54 3.49
CA ARG A 246 -12.72 -2.01 4.44
C ARG A 246 -11.76 -0.99 3.82
N LEU A 247 -11.78 -0.79 2.50
CA LEU A 247 -11.05 0.29 1.81
C LEU A 247 -11.95 1.50 1.54
N TRP A 248 -13.24 1.39 1.84
CA TRP A 248 -14.16 2.50 1.68
C TRP A 248 -13.95 3.52 2.80
N PRO A 249 -13.83 4.83 2.50
CA PRO A 249 -13.50 5.85 3.51
C PRO A 249 -14.47 5.89 4.71
N GLU A 250 -15.74 5.58 4.48
CA GLU A 250 -16.78 5.58 5.52
C GLU A 250 -16.63 4.43 6.51
N ALA A 251 -16.06 3.29 6.09
CA ALA A 251 -15.84 2.15 6.99
C ALA A 251 -14.69 2.39 7.98
N GLU A 252 -13.81 3.34 7.72
CA GLU A 252 -12.73 3.71 8.65
C GLU A 252 -13.23 4.68 9.74
N SER A 253 -14.26 5.49 9.45
CA SER A 253 -14.86 6.38 10.46
C SER A 253 -15.66 5.61 11.53
N ASP A 254 -16.29 4.50 11.16
CA ASP A 254 -17.07 3.67 12.10
C ASP A 254 -16.16 2.80 13.00
N ALA A 255 -14.95 2.48 12.55
CA ALA A 255 -13.98 1.72 13.35
C ALA A 255 -13.19 2.57 14.36
N ALA A 256 -13.26 3.89 14.26
CA ALA A 256 -12.59 4.84 15.14
C ALA A 256 -13.46 5.36 16.29
N THR A 257 -14.70 4.88 16.41
CA THR A 257 -15.58 5.19 17.53
C THR A 257 -15.55 4.01 18.51
N PRO A 258 -15.02 4.20 19.74
CA PRO A 258 -14.92 3.16 20.77
C PRO A 258 -16.29 2.74 21.31
#